data_3faf16022030174999193144d82b31a4
#
_entry.id   3faf16022030174999193144d82b31a4
#
_cell.length_a   1.000
_cell.length_b   1.000
_cell.length_c   1.000
_cell.angle_alpha   90.00
_cell.angle_beta   90.00
_cell.angle_gamma   90.00
#
_symmetry.space_group_name_H-M   'P 1'
#
loop_
_entity.id
_entity.type
_entity.pdbx_description
1 polymer ?
#
loop_
_entity_poly.entity_id
_entity_poly.type
_entity_poly.pdbx_seq_one_letter_code
_entity_poly.pdbx_strand_id
1 'polypeptide(L)'
;MLKILTYIVMVITSFYLLYFVVMAIGIFKKKKEKVLVDKKNNFAVIIAARNEEAVIANLIKSLKKQNYPKEHYEIYVIVNNCTDNTEEEARKAGAKVIVCTEKVKSKGEVLKFTFNKLKKEKDIDAYVIFDADNLVHRDFLSKMNDSLNMGYSVVQGFRDTKNVSDNWLSCSYAIMYYIQNLFLNKSRYNLGKSSFINGTGFVIKKELIDKNGYDPKTVTEDIEFVAMCAINGEKIAFNDEAITYDEQVNKFIPSLKQRKRWSIGTMECLRGYFTELIKAGFKNRRFECFDIIIFYLSIVVHVIGNLAPIFAILGLFINFKNLTIGYFISTLAISLCSYVIGVVFRAFLLKKYNKSIKDNIGGILFFDLFILSWAPVNFVCLFLKKCNWESIKHDRNIDIEEV
;
A
#
# COMPACT_ATOMS: atom_id res chain seq x y z
N MET A 1 -2.37 -32.14 23.53
CA MET A 1 -2.57 -31.69 22.15
C MET A 1 -2.78 -30.16 22.07
N LEU A 2 -3.82 -29.59 22.72
CA LEU A 2 -4.11 -28.14 22.64
C LEU A 2 -2.94 -27.25 23.08
N LYS A 3 -2.26 -27.56 24.21
CA LYS A 3 -1.06 -26.84 24.66
C LYS A 3 0.05 -26.80 23.61
N ILE A 4 0.34 -27.94 22.97
CA ILE A 4 1.37 -28.02 21.93
C ILE A 4 0.99 -27.14 20.74
N LEU A 5 -0.28 -27.18 20.30
CA LEU A 5 -0.77 -26.35 19.21
C LEU A 5 -0.67 -24.85 19.53
N THR A 6 -1.02 -24.47 20.75
CA THR A 6 -0.86 -23.09 21.24
C THR A 6 0.61 -22.67 21.18
N TYR A 7 1.55 -23.49 21.66
CA TYR A 7 2.98 -23.18 21.60
C TYR A 7 3.47 -23.03 20.15
N ILE A 8 3.06 -23.90 19.24
CA ILE A 8 3.44 -23.79 17.82
C ILE A 8 2.95 -22.45 17.24
N VAL A 9 1.69 -22.09 17.48
CA VAL A 9 1.13 -20.80 17.03
C VAL A 9 1.90 -19.63 17.63
N MET A 10 2.20 -19.66 18.94
CA MET A 10 2.97 -18.61 19.60
C MET A 10 4.40 -18.49 19.02
N VAL A 11 5.08 -19.60 18.73
CA VAL A 11 6.42 -19.57 18.14
C VAL A 11 6.38 -18.94 16.75
N ILE A 12 5.44 -19.36 15.88
CA ILE A 12 5.31 -18.82 14.52
C ILE A 12 5.02 -17.31 14.56
N THR A 13 4.06 -16.90 15.38
CA THR A 13 3.65 -15.48 15.48
C THR A 13 4.74 -14.63 16.11
N SER A 14 5.45 -15.13 17.12
CA SER A 14 6.56 -14.42 17.75
C SER A 14 7.75 -14.25 16.79
N PHE A 15 8.10 -15.29 16.03
CA PHE A 15 9.16 -15.20 15.02
C PHE A 15 8.80 -14.18 13.93
N TYR A 16 7.55 -14.19 13.47
CA TYR A 16 7.03 -13.25 12.49
C TYR A 16 7.08 -11.80 13.04
N LEU A 17 6.61 -11.60 14.27
CA LEU A 17 6.67 -10.29 14.93
C LEU A 17 8.12 -9.81 15.10
N LEU A 18 9.03 -10.68 15.55
CA LEU A 18 10.44 -10.36 15.70
C LEU A 18 11.06 -9.86 14.40
N TYR A 19 10.73 -10.49 13.27
CA TYR A 19 11.18 -10.04 11.95
C TYR A 19 10.80 -8.58 11.69
N PHE A 20 9.54 -8.18 11.94
CA PHE A 20 9.11 -6.78 11.75
C PHE A 20 9.71 -5.82 12.77
N VAL A 21 9.93 -6.26 14.01
CA VAL A 21 10.63 -5.46 15.03
C VAL A 21 12.07 -5.19 14.59
N VAL A 22 12.78 -6.19 14.08
CA VAL A 22 14.14 -6.02 13.53
C VAL A 22 14.13 -5.06 12.34
N MET A 23 13.17 -5.20 11.43
CA MET A 23 13.03 -4.26 10.31
C MET A 23 12.72 -2.84 10.79
N ALA A 24 11.94 -2.67 11.87
CA ALA A 24 11.58 -1.36 12.42
C ALA A 24 12.77 -0.55 12.95
N ILE A 25 13.90 -1.20 13.29
CA ILE A 25 15.15 -0.53 13.73
C ILE A 25 15.62 0.51 12.69
N GLY A 26 15.31 0.30 11.42
CA GLY A 26 15.62 1.26 10.35
C GLY A 26 15.04 2.65 10.52
N ILE A 27 14.00 2.82 11.35
CA ILE A 27 13.43 4.16 11.64
C ILE A 27 14.48 5.06 12.30
N PHE A 28 15.35 4.49 13.12
CA PHE A 28 16.41 5.21 13.84
C PHE A 28 17.67 5.43 13.00
N LYS A 29 17.71 4.89 11.78
CA LYS A 29 18.83 5.12 10.84
C LYS A 29 18.44 6.20 9.85
N LYS A 30 19.47 6.94 9.38
CA LYS A 30 19.34 7.84 8.22
C LYS A 30 20.24 7.29 7.12
N LYS A 31 19.64 6.97 5.99
CA LYS A 31 20.40 6.62 4.80
C LYS A 31 21.01 7.88 4.22
N LYS A 32 22.33 7.91 4.04
CA LYS A 32 23.01 8.96 3.30
C LYS A 32 22.92 8.62 1.82
N GLU A 33 22.29 9.49 1.08
CA GLU A 33 22.12 9.35 -0.36
C GLU A 33 22.91 10.46 -1.07
N LYS A 34 23.40 10.13 -2.25
CA LYS A 34 24.11 11.07 -3.10
C LYS A 34 23.42 11.11 -4.45
N VAL A 35 23.09 12.29 -4.91
CA VAL A 35 22.62 12.48 -6.28
C VAL A 35 23.75 12.09 -7.23
N LEU A 36 23.48 11.16 -8.13
CA LEU A 36 24.45 10.66 -9.11
C LEU A 36 24.43 11.47 -10.41
N VAL A 37 23.25 11.98 -10.77
CA VAL A 37 23.01 12.76 -11.99
C VAL A 37 22.09 13.91 -11.61
N ASP A 38 22.36 15.10 -12.17
CA ASP A 38 21.46 16.25 -12.06
C ASP A 38 20.80 16.51 -13.41
N LYS A 39 19.63 15.89 -13.61
CA LYS A 39 18.82 16.16 -14.81
C LYS A 39 17.35 16.28 -14.44
N LYS A 40 16.57 16.95 -15.30
CA LYS A 40 15.12 16.91 -15.27
C LYS A 40 14.62 15.75 -16.12
N ASN A 41 14.03 14.73 -15.45
CA ASN A 41 13.46 13.60 -16.17
C ASN A 41 12.09 13.98 -16.75
N ASN A 42 11.77 13.45 -17.91
CA ASN A 42 10.48 13.63 -18.55
C ASN A 42 9.48 12.59 -18.02
N PHE A 43 8.42 13.05 -17.37
CA PHE A 43 7.41 12.18 -16.78
C PHE A 43 6.16 12.03 -17.65
N ALA A 44 5.73 10.81 -17.89
CA ALA A 44 4.35 10.53 -18.25
C ALA A 44 3.56 10.20 -16.98
N VAL A 45 2.69 11.12 -16.56
CA VAL A 45 1.81 10.93 -15.39
C VAL A 45 0.58 10.17 -15.86
N ILE A 46 0.39 8.94 -15.37
CA ILE A 46 -0.64 8.00 -15.81
C ILE A 46 -1.72 7.89 -14.74
N ILE A 47 -2.96 8.14 -15.11
CA ILE A 47 -4.13 8.05 -14.25
C ILE A 47 -5.11 7.07 -14.90
N ALA A 48 -5.30 5.89 -14.29
CA ALA A 48 -6.33 4.95 -14.72
C ALA A 48 -7.68 5.37 -14.11
N ALA A 49 -8.67 5.67 -14.96
CA ALA A 49 -9.95 6.19 -14.52
C ALA A 49 -11.14 5.36 -15.04
N ARG A 50 -12.08 5.06 -14.12
CA ARG A 50 -13.33 4.38 -14.44
C ARG A 50 -14.47 4.89 -13.56
N ASN A 51 -15.34 5.74 -14.12
CA ASN A 51 -16.44 6.38 -13.41
C ASN A 51 -15.97 7.25 -12.22
N GLU A 52 -15.11 8.22 -12.53
CA GLU A 52 -14.45 9.11 -11.56
C GLU A 52 -14.74 10.60 -11.87
N GLU A 53 -15.90 10.91 -12.52
CA GLU A 53 -16.28 12.28 -12.92
C GLU A 53 -16.23 13.27 -11.77
N ALA A 54 -16.52 12.82 -10.53
CA ALA A 54 -16.60 13.69 -9.36
C ALA A 54 -15.23 14.18 -8.86
N VAL A 55 -14.14 13.43 -9.14
CA VAL A 55 -12.82 13.63 -8.48
C VAL A 55 -11.68 13.86 -9.46
N ILE A 56 -11.77 13.39 -10.72
CA ILE A 56 -10.67 13.40 -11.69
C ILE A 56 -10.11 14.81 -11.96
N ALA A 57 -10.98 15.83 -12.01
CA ALA A 57 -10.59 17.20 -12.27
C ALA A 57 -9.68 17.76 -11.17
N ASN A 58 -9.89 17.38 -9.91
CA ASN A 58 -9.11 17.86 -8.77
C ASN A 58 -7.68 17.28 -8.79
N LEU A 59 -7.55 16.00 -9.12
CA LEU A 59 -6.23 15.39 -9.32
C LEU A 59 -5.46 16.13 -10.41
N ILE A 60 -6.09 16.35 -11.59
CA ILE A 60 -5.45 17.06 -12.70
C ILE A 60 -5.04 18.48 -12.30
N LYS A 61 -5.90 19.20 -11.57
CA LYS A 61 -5.57 20.54 -11.04
C LYS A 61 -4.36 20.52 -10.11
N SER A 62 -4.28 19.56 -9.18
CA SER A 62 -3.15 19.41 -8.26
C SER A 62 -1.85 19.08 -9.00
N LEU A 63 -1.91 18.27 -10.06
CA LEU A 63 -0.79 17.96 -10.93
C LEU A 63 -0.33 19.16 -11.75
N LYS A 64 -1.22 20.05 -12.17
CA LYS A 64 -0.84 21.30 -12.86
C LYS A 64 -0.17 22.31 -11.95
N LYS A 65 -0.31 22.18 -10.62
CA LYS A 65 0.34 23.01 -9.60
C LYS A 65 1.72 22.49 -9.19
N GLN A 66 2.31 21.49 -9.87
CA GLN A 66 3.61 20.93 -9.53
C GLN A 66 4.74 21.96 -9.66
N ASN A 67 5.63 21.99 -8.66
CA ASN A 67 6.93 22.70 -8.68
C ASN A 67 7.95 21.91 -9.53
N TYR A 68 7.61 21.69 -10.79
CA TYR A 68 8.42 21.00 -11.77
C TYR A 68 8.21 21.65 -13.14
N PRO A 69 9.23 21.78 -14.02
CA PRO A 69 9.06 22.45 -15.30
C PRO A 69 7.99 21.76 -16.13
N LYS A 70 7.03 22.54 -16.64
CA LYS A 70 5.84 22.02 -17.30
C LYS A 70 6.14 21.26 -18.60
N GLU A 71 7.24 21.59 -19.26
CA GLU A 71 7.75 20.91 -20.45
C GLU A 71 8.29 19.51 -20.16
N HIS A 72 8.55 19.17 -18.88
CA HIS A 72 9.10 17.88 -18.47
C HIS A 72 8.06 16.92 -17.91
N TYR A 73 6.77 17.19 -18.02
CA TYR A 73 5.74 16.20 -17.68
C TYR A 73 4.46 16.39 -18.48
N GLU A 74 3.80 15.29 -18.74
CA GLU A 74 2.51 15.25 -19.44
C GLU A 74 1.53 14.37 -18.67
N ILE A 75 0.27 14.80 -18.55
CA ILE A 75 -0.77 14.11 -17.80
C ILE A 75 -1.63 13.31 -18.77
N TYR A 76 -1.64 11.98 -18.62
CA TYR A 76 -2.45 11.04 -19.38
C TYR A 76 -3.54 10.45 -18.49
N VAL A 77 -4.79 10.65 -18.85
CA VAL A 77 -5.94 9.97 -18.24
C VAL A 77 -6.37 8.84 -19.14
N ILE A 78 -6.32 7.62 -18.65
CA ILE A 78 -6.71 6.42 -19.39
C ILE A 78 -8.11 6.03 -18.94
N VAL A 79 -9.11 6.36 -19.77
CA VAL A 79 -10.50 6.04 -19.49
C VAL A 79 -10.83 4.63 -19.98
N ASN A 80 -11.42 3.82 -19.09
CA ASN A 80 -11.81 2.46 -19.42
C ASN A 80 -13.24 2.18 -18.96
N ASN A 81 -14.08 1.72 -19.88
CA ASN A 81 -15.47 1.33 -19.57
C ASN A 81 -16.23 2.38 -18.73
N CYS A 82 -16.01 3.68 -18.97
CA CYS A 82 -16.74 4.75 -18.30
C CYS A 82 -18.17 4.84 -18.85
N THR A 83 -19.12 5.08 -17.94
CA THR A 83 -20.54 5.30 -18.24
C THR A 83 -21.02 6.69 -17.77
N ASP A 84 -20.10 7.48 -17.21
CA ASP A 84 -20.27 8.85 -16.73
C ASP A 84 -19.45 9.85 -17.56
N ASN A 85 -19.35 11.10 -17.11
CA ASN A 85 -18.64 12.18 -17.81
C ASN A 85 -17.13 12.22 -17.49
N THR A 86 -16.51 11.14 -16.97
CA THR A 86 -15.07 11.10 -16.61
C THR A 86 -14.17 11.59 -17.75
N GLU A 87 -14.43 11.17 -18.99
CA GLU A 87 -13.64 11.57 -20.15
C GLU A 87 -13.73 13.07 -20.41
N GLU A 88 -14.94 13.62 -20.38
CA GLU A 88 -15.18 15.04 -20.64
C GLU A 88 -14.54 15.91 -19.56
N GLU A 89 -14.70 15.55 -18.29
CA GLU A 89 -14.12 16.27 -17.16
C GLU A 89 -12.57 16.24 -17.19
N ALA A 90 -11.97 15.11 -17.56
CA ALA A 90 -10.53 15.00 -17.73
C ALA A 90 -10.00 15.91 -18.85
N ARG A 91 -10.71 15.97 -20.01
CA ARG A 91 -10.36 16.87 -21.14
C ARG A 91 -10.53 18.34 -20.76
N LYS A 92 -11.63 18.71 -20.11
CA LYS A 92 -11.86 20.09 -19.61
C LYS A 92 -10.79 20.51 -18.62
N ALA A 93 -10.36 19.60 -17.73
CA ALA A 93 -9.26 19.85 -16.81
C ALA A 93 -7.89 19.93 -17.52
N GLY A 94 -7.81 19.58 -18.82
CA GLY A 94 -6.66 19.72 -19.71
C GLY A 94 -5.63 18.61 -19.60
N ALA A 95 -6.07 17.38 -19.40
CA ALA A 95 -5.26 16.19 -19.57
C ALA A 95 -5.34 15.63 -20.99
N LYS A 96 -4.32 14.89 -21.41
CA LYS A 96 -4.38 14.05 -22.60
C LYS A 96 -5.17 12.78 -22.26
N VAL A 97 -6.34 12.61 -22.88
CA VAL A 97 -7.18 11.44 -22.63
C VAL A 97 -6.92 10.36 -23.67
N ILE A 98 -6.68 9.15 -23.18
CA ILE A 98 -6.53 7.92 -23.97
C ILE A 98 -7.70 6.99 -23.61
N VAL A 99 -8.52 6.67 -24.62
CA VAL A 99 -9.58 5.67 -24.43
C VAL A 99 -8.95 4.27 -24.55
N CYS A 100 -9.12 3.45 -23.52
CA CYS A 100 -8.70 2.06 -23.55
C CYS A 100 -9.68 1.25 -24.42
N THR A 101 -9.20 0.81 -25.58
CA THR A 101 -9.99 0.05 -26.56
C THR A 101 -9.99 -1.45 -26.30
N GLU A 102 -9.16 -1.93 -25.39
CA GLU A 102 -9.06 -3.34 -25.01
C GLU A 102 -10.11 -3.67 -23.92
N LYS A 103 -10.54 -4.93 -23.91
CA LYS A 103 -11.38 -5.46 -22.83
C LYS A 103 -10.53 -5.70 -21.59
N VAL A 104 -10.46 -4.72 -20.72
CA VAL A 104 -9.67 -4.78 -19.48
C VAL A 104 -10.54 -5.01 -18.26
N LYS A 105 -10.03 -5.80 -17.31
CA LYS A 105 -10.74 -6.20 -16.08
C LYS A 105 -10.09 -5.65 -14.81
N SER A 106 -8.87 -5.12 -14.91
CA SER A 106 -8.09 -4.65 -13.77
C SER A 106 -7.31 -3.38 -14.13
N LYS A 107 -6.89 -2.64 -13.10
CA LYS A 107 -5.97 -1.50 -13.27
C LYS A 107 -4.65 -1.94 -13.91
N GLY A 108 -4.14 -3.12 -13.53
CA GLY A 108 -2.92 -3.67 -14.11
C GLY A 108 -3.00 -3.85 -15.62
N GLU A 109 -4.13 -4.33 -16.15
CA GLU A 109 -4.33 -4.45 -17.61
C GLU A 109 -4.42 -3.06 -18.28
N VAL A 110 -5.02 -2.06 -17.63
CA VAL A 110 -5.03 -0.67 -18.11
C VAL A 110 -3.60 -0.11 -18.18
N LEU A 111 -2.79 -0.33 -17.14
CA LEU A 111 -1.38 0.09 -17.14
C LEU A 111 -0.58 -0.62 -18.23
N LYS A 112 -0.78 -1.93 -18.43
CA LYS A 112 -0.16 -2.69 -19.52
C LYS A 112 -0.48 -2.09 -20.88
N PHE A 113 -1.77 -1.83 -21.16
CA PHE A 113 -2.21 -1.16 -22.38
C PHE A 113 -1.50 0.19 -22.55
N THR A 114 -1.43 0.98 -21.49
CA THR A 114 -0.84 2.32 -21.52
C THR A 114 0.65 2.28 -21.79
N PHE A 115 1.40 1.40 -21.11
CA PHE A 115 2.84 1.25 -21.35
C PHE A 115 3.13 0.81 -22.78
N ASN A 116 2.36 -0.12 -23.33
CA ASN A 116 2.49 -0.55 -24.73
C ASN A 116 2.21 0.61 -25.70
N LYS A 117 1.20 1.44 -25.43
CA LYS A 117 0.87 2.59 -26.27
C LYS A 117 1.94 3.66 -26.22
N LEU A 118 2.48 3.96 -25.03
CA LEU A 118 3.50 4.97 -24.83
C LEU A 118 4.94 4.46 -25.09
N LYS A 119 5.12 3.18 -25.40
CA LYS A 119 6.44 2.59 -25.61
C LYS A 119 7.27 3.31 -26.68
N LYS A 120 6.61 3.78 -27.76
CA LYS A 120 7.25 4.46 -28.89
C LYS A 120 7.58 5.93 -28.62
N GLU A 121 7.04 6.52 -27.57
CA GLU A 121 7.33 7.90 -27.18
C GLU A 121 8.75 7.97 -26.62
N LYS A 122 9.64 8.65 -27.36
CA LYS A 122 11.07 8.70 -27.03
C LYS A 122 11.39 9.66 -25.89
N ASP A 123 10.53 10.66 -25.68
CA ASP A 123 10.76 11.74 -24.73
C ASP A 123 10.27 11.42 -23.30
N ILE A 124 9.94 10.16 -23.00
CA ILE A 124 9.52 9.73 -21.67
C ILE A 124 10.69 9.00 -20.99
N ASP A 125 11.15 9.52 -19.83
CA ASP A 125 12.14 8.87 -18.99
C ASP A 125 11.49 7.96 -17.94
N ALA A 126 10.33 8.34 -17.39
CA ALA A 126 9.66 7.58 -16.36
C ALA A 126 8.13 7.76 -16.36
N TYR A 127 7.45 6.75 -15.85
CA TYR A 127 6.00 6.72 -15.63
C TYR A 127 5.70 7.02 -14.16
N VAL A 128 4.78 7.95 -13.89
CA VAL A 128 4.25 8.23 -12.55
C VAL A 128 2.80 7.77 -12.51
N ILE A 129 2.44 6.94 -11.53
CA ILE A 129 1.13 6.30 -11.47
C ILE A 129 0.30 6.85 -10.30
N PHE A 130 -0.93 7.28 -10.61
CA PHE A 130 -1.91 7.71 -9.62
C PHE A 130 -3.26 7.03 -9.81
N ASP A 131 -4.00 6.87 -8.71
CA ASP A 131 -5.43 6.60 -8.72
C ASP A 131 -6.20 7.91 -8.97
N ALA A 132 -7.37 7.83 -9.59
CA ALA A 132 -8.13 9.02 -10.04
C ALA A 132 -8.66 9.90 -8.89
N ASP A 133 -8.80 9.32 -7.69
CA ASP A 133 -9.26 9.98 -6.47
C ASP A 133 -8.17 10.70 -5.69
N ASN A 134 -6.92 10.66 -6.17
CA ASN A 134 -5.79 11.26 -5.45
C ASN A 134 -5.75 12.79 -5.58
N LEU A 135 -5.06 13.39 -4.60
CA LEU A 135 -4.49 14.74 -4.71
C LEU A 135 -2.97 14.63 -4.52
N VAL A 136 -2.21 15.55 -5.11
CA VAL A 136 -0.76 15.44 -5.16
C VAL A 136 -0.12 16.72 -4.64
N HIS A 137 0.79 16.58 -3.65
CA HIS A 137 1.57 17.69 -3.12
C HIS A 137 2.41 18.33 -4.23
N ARG A 138 2.51 19.66 -4.22
CA ARG A 138 3.17 20.43 -5.29
C ARG A 138 4.62 20.05 -5.57
N ASP A 139 5.33 19.46 -4.62
CA ASP A 139 6.73 19.08 -4.78
C ASP A 139 6.91 17.61 -5.17
N PHE A 140 5.84 16.86 -5.41
CA PHE A 140 5.89 15.43 -5.65
C PHE A 140 6.82 15.05 -6.81
N LEU A 141 6.65 15.66 -7.99
CA LEU A 141 7.45 15.33 -9.17
C LEU A 141 8.93 15.68 -8.96
N SER A 142 9.23 16.83 -8.32
CA SER A 142 10.62 17.21 -8.03
C SER A 142 11.29 16.23 -7.06
N LYS A 143 10.58 15.75 -6.03
CA LYS A 143 11.09 14.76 -5.07
C LYS A 143 11.27 13.37 -5.70
N MET A 144 10.38 12.98 -6.61
CA MET A 144 10.55 11.74 -7.38
C MET A 144 11.73 11.85 -8.34
N ASN A 145 11.94 13.01 -8.99
CA ASN A 145 13.10 13.27 -9.83
C ASN A 145 14.41 13.12 -9.06
N ASP A 146 14.48 13.67 -7.83
CA ASP A 146 15.66 13.53 -6.98
C ASP A 146 16.01 12.08 -6.73
N SER A 147 15.00 11.25 -6.42
CA SER A 147 15.18 9.82 -6.18
C SER A 147 15.64 9.06 -7.45
N LEU A 148 15.11 9.41 -8.63
CA LEU A 148 15.58 8.83 -9.90
C LEU A 148 17.03 9.23 -10.19
N ASN A 149 17.43 10.45 -9.83
CA ASN A 149 18.78 10.98 -9.99
C ASN A 149 19.79 10.34 -8.98
N MET A 150 19.29 9.76 -7.90
CA MET A 150 20.07 8.88 -7.00
C MET A 150 20.30 7.47 -7.55
N GLY A 151 19.77 7.16 -8.74
CA GLY A 151 19.98 5.89 -9.45
C GLY A 151 18.87 4.85 -9.25
N TYR A 152 17.78 5.18 -8.56
CA TYR A 152 16.66 4.24 -8.42
C TYR A 152 15.83 4.16 -9.70
N SER A 153 15.34 2.95 -10.01
CA SER A 153 14.44 2.73 -11.15
C SER A 153 12.97 2.73 -10.73
N VAL A 154 12.69 2.46 -9.44
CA VAL A 154 11.34 2.42 -8.88
C VAL A 154 11.33 3.14 -7.55
N VAL A 155 10.37 4.05 -7.34
CA VAL A 155 10.25 4.85 -6.11
C VAL A 155 8.80 4.94 -5.70
N GLN A 156 8.50 4.61 -4.44
CA GLN A 156 7.21 4.84 -3.80
C GLN A 156 7.24 6.17 -3.03
N GLY A 157 6.22 6.99 -3.20
CA GLY A 157 6.00 8.19 -2.39
C GLY A 157 5.27 7.91 -1.07
N PHE A 158 5.13 8.93 -0.28
CA PHE A 158 4.36 8.90 0.96
C PHE A 158 2.86 8.96 0.66
N ARG A 159 2.11 7.98 1.15
CA ARG A 159 0.66 7.93 1.01
C ARG A 159 0.01 8.51 2.26
N ASP A 160 -0.58 9.68 2.13
CA ASP A 160 -1.42 10.34 3.14
C ASP A 160 -2.91 10.14 2.79
N THR A 161 -3.78 10.69 3.60
CA THR A 161 -5.24 10.55 3.47
C THR A 161 -5.89 11.91 3.47
N LYS A 162 -6.75 12.20 2.48
CA LYS A 162 -7.48 13.47 2.37
C LYS A 162 -8.71 13.56 3.30
N ASN A 163 -9.25 12.43 3.75
CA ASN A 163 -10.48 12.37 4.55
C ASN A 163 -10.32 11.66 5.90
N VAL A 164 -9.22 11.92 6.60
CA VAL A 164 -8.87 11.28 7.88
C VAL A 164 -10.00 11.41 8.91
N SER A 165 -10.61 12.59 8.98
CA SER A 165 -11.59 12.95 10.02
C SER A 165 -13.05 12.67 9.65
N ASP A 166 -13.33 11.96 8.55
CA ASP A 166 -14.71 11.60 8.19
C ASP A 166 -15.35 10.70 9.24
N ASN A 167 -14.66 9.67 9.70
CA ASN A 167 -15.10 8.80 10.78
C ASN A 167 -13.97 7.89 11.29
N TRP A 168 -14.30 7.01 12.24
CA TRP A 168 -13.34 6.07 12.84
C TRP A 168 -12.69 5.13 11.82
N LEU A 169 -13.39 4.78 10.74
CA LEU A 169 -12.90 3.83 9.74
C LEU A 169 -11.88 4.48 8.81
N SER A 170 -12.17 5.67 8.26
CA SER A 170 -11.21 6.43 7.44
C SER A 170 -9.95 6.79 8.23
N CYS A 171 -10.10 7.17 9.51
CA CYS A 171 -8.98 7.39 10.41
C CYS A 171 -8.17 6.10 10.64
N SER A 172 -8.82 4.94 10.79
CA SER A 172 -8.12 3.66 10.94
C SER A 172 -7.30 3.31 9.70
N TYR A 173 -7.81 3.59 8.50
CA TYR A 173 -7.04 3.45 7.26
C TYR A 173 -5.82 4.40 7.24
N ALA A 174 -6.00 5.67 7.61
CA ALA A 174 -4.90 6.63 7.68
C ALA A 174 -3.80 6.14 8.64
N ILE A 175 -4.16 5.71 9.85
CA ILE A 175 -3.21 5.14 10.81
C ILE A 175 -2.49 3.92 10.23
N MET A 176 -3.20 3.01 9.56
CA MET A 176 -2.62 1.85 8.89
C MET A 176 -1.58 2.26 7.84
N TYR A 177 -1.88 3.24 6.99
CA TYR A 177 -0.92 3.74 6.00
C TYR A 177 0.25 4.47 6.63
N TYR A 178 0.07 5.20 7.72
CA TYR A 178 1.19 5.81 8.45
C TYR A 178 2.12 4.74 9.04
N ILE A 179 1.57 3.64 9.56
CA ILE A 179 2.34 2.48 10.01
C ILE A 179 3.11 1.86 8.83
N GLN A 180 2.47 1.67 7.67
CA GLN A 180 3.13 1.14 6.47
C GLN A 180 4.25 2.08 5.97
N ASN A 181 3.98 3.38 5.87
CA ASN A 181 4.99 4.37 5.46
C ASN A 181 6.24 4.33 6.37
N LEU A 182 6.03 4.21 7.70
CA LEU A 182 7.14 4.17 8.65
C LEU A 182 7.87 2.82 8.66
N PHE A 183 7.15 1.73 8.85
CA PHE A 183 7.74 0.43 9.18
C PHE A 183 7.96 -0.44 7.94
N LEU A 184 7.06 -0.37 6.97
CA LEU A 184 7.19 -1.17 5.76
C LEU A 184 8.03 -0.47 4.68
N ASN A 185 8.01 0.87 4.59
CA ASN A 185 8.71 1.63 3.57
C ASN A 185 9.95 2.35 4.11
N LYS A 186 9.81 3.40 4.92
CA LYS A 186 10.92 4.23 5.38
C LYS A 186 12.00 3.43 6.12
N SER A 187 11.57 2.56 7.03
CA SER A 187 12.49 1.73 7.80
C SER A 187 13.33 0.81 6.91
N ARG A 188 12.71 0.12 5.96
CA ARG A 188 13.41 -0.74 5.00
C ARG A 188 14.37 0.06 4.12
N TYR A 189 13.91 1.17 3.57
CA TYR A 189 14.72 2.07 2.78
C TYR A 189 16.00 2.50 3.52
N ASN A 190 15.86 2.93 4.78
CA ASN A 190 16.98 3.33 5.63
C ASN A 190 17.98 2.19 5.92
N LEU A 191 17.50 0.95 5.93
CA LEU A 191 18.35 -0.26 6.04
C LEU A 191 18.98 -0.68 4.71
N GLY A 192 18.73 0.05 3.61
CA GLY A 192 19.20 -0.32 2.26
C GLY A 192 18.44 -1.52 1.67
N LYS A 193 17.25 -1.82 2.21
CA LYS A 193 16.34 -2.86 1.71
C LYS A 193 15.31 -2.25 0.76
N SER A 194 14.61 -3.12 0.02
CA SER A 194 13.52 -2.70 -0.85
C SER A 194 12.29 -2.27 -0.03
N SER A 195 11.67 -1.17 -0.44
CA SER A 195 10.35 -0.74 0.01
C SER A 195 9.25 -1.47 -0.76
N PHE A 196 7.97 -1.14 -0.47
CA PHE A 196 6.81 -1.70 -1.13
C PHE A 196 6.04 -0.63 -1.89
N ILE A 197 5.38 -1.03 -2.98
CA ILE A 197 4.43 -0.18 -3.71
C ILE A 197 3.05 -0.36 -3.10
N ASN A 198 2.30 0.75 -3.02
CA ASN A 198 0.97 0.82 -2.39
C ASN A 198 -0.14 1.15 -3.41
N GLY A 199 0.04 0.82 -4.67
CA GLY A 199 -0.94 1.01 -5.74
C GLY A 199 -0.96 2.40 -6.35
N THR A 200 -0.56 3.44 -5.64
CA THR A 200 -0.60 4.82 -6.13
C THR A 200 0.59 5.65 -5.65
N GLY A 201 0.85 6.81 -6.27
CA GLY A 201 1.92 7.71 -5.86
C GLY A 201 3.31 7.09 -6.01
N PHE A 202 3.59 6.39 -7.10
CA PHE A 202 4.89 5.79 -7.37
C PHE A 202 5.39 6.09 -8.78
N VAL A 203 6.70 5.98 -8.96
CA VAL A 203 7.36 6.20 -10.24
C VAL A 203 8.13 4.96 -10.68
N ILE A 204 8.15 4.68 -11.98
CA ILE A 204 8.92 3.60 -12.61
C ILE A 204 9.67 4.18 -13.82
N LYS A 205 10.98 3.96 -13.91
CA LYS A 205 11.73 4.28 -15.14
C LYS A 205 11.19 3.50 -16.33
N LYS A 206 11.01 4.20 -17.44
CA LYS A 206 10.56 3.59 -18.70
C LYS A 206 11.47 2.45 -19.14
N GLU A 207 12.77 2.62 -19.00
CA GLU A 207 13.79 1.61 -19.31
C GLU A 207 13.52 0.27 -18.59
N LEU A 208 13.05 0.30 -17.34
CA LEU A 208 12.74 -0.91 -16.60
C LEU A 208 11.55 -1.67 -17.21
N ILE A 209 10.51 -0.93 -17.61
CA ILE A 209 9.34 -1.51 -18.28
C ILE A 209 9.71 -2.03 -19.67
N ASP A 210 10.52 -1.30 -20.41
CA ASP A 210 10.96 -1.73 -21.75
C ASP A 210 11.82 -3.00 -21.71
N LYS A 211 12.65 -3.15 -20.66
CA LYS A 211 13.52 -4.31 -20.44
C LYS A 211 12.79 -5.54 -19.95
N ASN A 212 11.92 -5.38 -18.94
CA ASN A 212 11.32 -6.51 -18.24
C ASN A 212 9.88 -6.81 -18.67
N GLY A 213 9.23 -5.88 -19.39
CA GLY A 213 7.81 -5.91 -19.67
C GLY A 213 6.95 -5.57 -18.47
N TYR A 214 5.64 -5.50 -18.66
CA TYR A 214 4.65 -5.34 -17.61
C TYR A 214 3.42 -6.18 -17.98
N ASP A 215 3.23 -7.31 -17.31
CA ASP A 215 2.16 -8.27 -17.60
C ASP A 215 1.55 -8.83 -16.29
N PRO A 216 0.83 -7.97 -15.54
CA PRO A 216 0.23 -8.37 -14.25
C PRO A 216 -0.88 -9.41 -14.47
N LYS A 217 -0.91 -10.40 -13.58
CA LYS A 217 -1.84 -11.55 -13.63
C LYS A 217 -2.79 -11.61 -12.45
N THR A 218 -2.49 -10.81 -11.41
CA THR A 218 -3.28 -10.80 -10.17
C THR A 218 -4.15 -9.54 -10.07
N VAL A 219 -5.10 -9.54 -9.14
CA VAL A 219 -5.96 -8.38 -8.89
C VAL A 219 -5.29 -7.26 -8.10
N THR A 220 -4.05 -7.49 -7.63
CA THR A 220 -3.18 -6.53 -6.95
C THR A 220 -1.86 -6.39 -7.70
N GLU A 221 -1.93 -5.70 -8.83
CA GLU A 221 -0.82 -5.49 -9.75
C GLU A 221 0.40 -4.83 -9.11
N ASP A 222 0.17 -4.01 -8.11
CA ASP A 222 1.18 -3.30 -7.34
C ASP A 222 2.03 -4.26 -6.49
N ILE A 223 1.38 -5.12 -5.70
CA ILE A 223 2.03 -6.14 -4.88
C ILE A 223 2.72 -7.19 -5.76
N GLU A 224 2.12 -7.54 -6.90
CA GLU A 224 2.73 -8.40 -7.91
C GLU A 224 4.00 -7.77 -8.50
N PHE A 225 3.95 -6.47 -8.83
CA PHE A 225 5.12 -5.76 -9.36
C PHE A 225 6.28 -5.68 -8.36
N VAL A 226 6.00 -5.62 -7.05
CA VAL A 226 7.02 -5.74 -6.00
C VAL A 226 7.77 -7.07 -6.09
N ALA A 227 7.05 -8.20 -6.32
CA ALA A 227 7.68 -9.50 -6.53
C ALA A 227 8.55 -9.52 -7.80
N MET A 228 8.05 -8.96 -8.90
CA MET A 228 8.82 -8.86 -10.16
C MET A 228 10.10 -8.04 -9.97
N CYS A 229 10.04 -6.92 -9.24
CA CYS A 229 11.22 -6.12 -8.90
C CYS A 229 12.25 -6.97 -8.14
N ALA A 230 11.83 -7.70 -7.10
CA ALA A 230 12.74 -8.53 -6.32
C ALA A 230 13.36 -9.66 -7.16
N ILE A 231 12.58 -10.36 -7.98
CA ILE A 231 13.07 -11.42 -8.88
C ILE A 231 14.09 -10.86 -9.86
N ASN A 232 13.90 -9.65 -10.36
CA ASN A 232 14.81 -8.99 -11.30
C ASN A 232 16.00 -8.27 -10.60
N GLY A 233 15.98 -8.16 -9.26
CA GLY A 233 17.03 -7.51 -8.47
C GLY A 233 16.92 -5.99 -8.43
N GLU A 234 15.77 -5.45 -8.79
CA GLU A 234 15.47 -4.04 -8.68
C GLU A 234 15.02 -3.70 -7.26
N LYS A 235 15.60 -2.65 -6.69
CA LYS A 235 15.20 -2.16 -5.37
C LYS A 235 14.22 -1.00 -5.52
N ILE A 236 13.16 -1.07 -4.76
CA ILE A 236 12.16 0.00 -4.67
C ILE A 236 12.63 0.97 -3.58
N ALA A 237 12.86 2.22 -3.95
CA ALA A 237 13.14 3.30 -3.00
C ALA A 237 11.85 3.83 -2.37
N PHE A 238 12.02 4.62 -1.30
CA PHE A 238 10.92 5.34 -0.67
C PHE A 238 11.31 6.80 -0.46
N ASN A 239 10.44 7.71 -0.88
CA ASN A 239 10.61 9.14 -0.65
C ASN A 239 9.44 9.68 0.16
N ASP A 240 9.68 9.99 1.44
CA ASP A 240 8.65 10.48 2.35
C ASP A 240 8.29 11.97 2.17
N GLU A 241 9.01 12.68 1.29
CA GLU A 241 8.71 14.07 0.91
C GLU A 241 7.84 14.16 -0.35
N ALA A 242 7.74 13.06 -1.13
CA ALA A 242 6.84 12.96 -2.29
C ALA A 242 5.46 12.49 -1.81
N ILE A 243 4.56 13.43 -1.49
CA ILE A 243 3.30 13.13 -0.81
C ILE A 243 2.14 13.07 -1.81
N THR A 244 1.32 12.03 -1.69
CA THR A 244 0.01 11.90 -2.33
C THR A 244 -1.07 11.67 -1.26
N TYR A 245 -2.26 12.21 -1.48
CA TYR A 245 -3.40 12.14 -0.58
C TYR A 245 -4.51 11.39 -1.29
N ASP A 246 -4.92 10.24 -0.76
CA ASP A 246 -5.99 9.44 -1.33
C ASP A 246 -7.26 9.44 -0.46
N GLU A 247 -8.37 9.01 -1.07
CA GLU A 247 -9.65 8.88 -0.40
C GLU A 247 -9.76 7.53 0.29
N GLN A 248 -9.96 7.52 1.61
CA GLN A 248 -10.20 6.29 2.33
C GLN A 248 -11.67 5.95 2.42
N VAL A 249 -11.98 4.68 2.31
CA VAL A 249 -13.34 4.17 2.47
C VAL A 249 -13.84 4.46 3.88
N ASN A 250 -14.99 5.13 3.97
CA ASN A 250 -15.63 5.51 5.23
C ASN A 250 -16.89 4.66 5.57
N LYS A 251 -17.20 3.63 4.77
CA LYS A 251 -18.31 2.69 5.00
C LYS A 251 -17.78 1.28 5.23
N PHE A 252 -18.32 0.60 6.25
CA PHE A 252 -17.78 -0.68 6.72
C PHE A 252 -17.87 -1.81 5.68
N ILE A 253 -19.00 -1.98 5.00
CA ILE A 253 -19.18 -3.06 3.99
C ILE A 253 -18.28 -2.85 2.76
N PRO A 254 -18.21 -1.65 2.13
CA PRO A 254 -17.21 -1.39 1.10
C PRO A 254 -15.77 -1.62 1.56
N SER A 255 -15.43 -1.28 2.81
CA SER A 255 -14.12 -1.56 3.41
C SER A 255 -13.81 -3.06 3.48
N LEU A 256 -14.78 -3.90 3.87
CA LEU A 256 -14.60 -5.36 3.87
C LEU A 256 -14.36 -5.89 2.46
N LYS A 257 -15.09 -5.40 1.45
CA LYS A 257 -14.90 -5.77 0.04
C LYS A 257 -13.51 -5.39 -0.47
N GLN A 258 -13.04 -4.17 -0.17
CA GLN A 258 -11.71 -3.71 -0.55
C GLN A 258 -10.61 -4.59 0.07
N ARG A 259 -10.69 -4.82 1.39
CA ARG A 259 -9.72 -5.66 2.12
C ARG A 259 -9.74 -7.12 1.67
N LYS A 260 -10.93 -7.65 1.33
CA LYS A 260 -11.06 -8.98 0.72
C LYS A 260 -10.30 -9.06 -0.61
N ARG A 261 -10.42 -8.06 -1.48
CA ARG A 261 -9.68 -7.98 -2.74
C ARG A 261 -8.17 -7.98 -2.49
N TRP A 262 -7.68 -7.17 -1.53
CA TRP A 262 -6.25 -7.13 -1.17
C TRP A 262 -5.74 -8.47 -0.65
N SER A 263 -6.50 -9.12 0.22
CA SER A 263 -6.13 -10.42 0.77
C SER A 263 -6.11 -11.51 -0.32
N ILE A 264 -7.08 -11.55 -1.21
CA ILE A 264 -7.10 -12.50 -2.33
C ILE A 264 -5.91 -12.26 -3.25
N GLY A 265 -5.64 -11.01 -3.66
CA GLY A 265 -4.52 -10.68 -4.51
C GLY A 265 -3.17 -11.03 -3.89
N THR A 266 -2.98 -10.79 -2.58
CA THR A 266 -1.77 -11.21 -1.87
C THR A 266 -1.61 -12.74 -1.90
N MET A 267 -2.70 -13.50 -1.73
CA MET A 267 -2.67 -14.97 -1.82
C MET A 267 -2.46 -15.47 -3.26
N GLU A 268 -2.96 -14.75 -4.26
CA GLU A 268 -2.64 -15.01 -5.69
C GLU A 268 -1.15 -14.82 -5.94
N CYS A 269 -0.55 -13.72 -5.46
CA CYS A 269 0.87 -13.45 -5.57
C CYS A 269 1.70 -14.54 -4.85
N LEU A 270 1.32 -14.93 -3.63
CA LEU A 270 2.02 -16.00 -2.90
C LEU A 270 2.02 -17.31 -3.70
N ARG A 271 0.87 -17.72 -4.23
CA ARG A 271 0.74 -18.98 -4.99
C ARG A 271 1.46 -18.91 -6.35
N GLY A 272 1.37 -17.74 -7.02
CA GLY A 272 1.93 -17.56 -8.37
C GLY A 272 3.45 -17.40 -8.38
N TYR A 273 4.01 -16.68 -7.40
CA TYR A 273 5.42 -16.27 -7.41
C TYR A 273 6.29 -16.96 -6.36
N PHE A 274 5.73 -17.79 -5.47
CA PHE A 274 6.49 -18.44 -4.38
C PHE A 274 7.74 -19.16 -4.90
N THR A 275 7.56 -20.03 -5.88
CA THR A 275 8.65 -20.85 -6.43
C THR A 275 9.73 -20.00 -7.12
N GLU A 276 9.33 -18.98 -7.86
CA GLU A 276 10.23 -18.07 -8.55
C GLU A 276 11.03 -17.21 -7.55
N LEU A 277 10.35 -16.70 -6.51
CA LEU A 277 10.99 -15.94 -5.43
C LEU A 277 12.02 -16.79 -4.67
N ILE A 278 11.68 -18.04 -4.34
CA ILE A 278 12.63 -18.97 -3.68
C ILE A 278 13.85 -19.21 -4.58
N LYS A 279 13.62 -19.55 -5.85
CA LYS A 279 14.70 -19.79 -6.82
C LYS A 279 15.60 -18.57 -6.98
N ALA A 280 15.01 -17.38 -7.18
CA ALA A 280 15.77 -16.14 -7.34
C ALA A 280 16.51 -15.76 -6.05
N GLY A 281 15.88 -15.96 -4.88
CA GLY A 281 16.45 -15.69 -3.58
C GLY A 281 17.74 -16.49 -3.34
N PHE A 282 17.72 -17.80 -3.56
CA PHE A 282 18.88 -18.66 -3.39
C PHE A 282 19.92 -18.51 -4.52
N LYS A 283 19.47 -18.59 -5.79
CA LYS A 283 20.38 -18.56 -6.95
C LYS A 283 21.14 -17.23 -7.04
N ASN A 284 20.46 -16.11 -6.80
CA ASN A 284 21.01 -14.77 -6.98
C ASN A 284 21.35 -14.07 -5.65
N ARG A 285 21.23 -14.77 -4.52
CA ARG A 285 21.46 -14.24 -3.15
C ARG A 285 20.64 -12.96 -2.88
N ARG A 286 19.39 -12.93 -3.29
CA ARG A 286 18.49 -11.77 -3.18
C ARG A 286 17.63 -11.87 -1.93
N PHE A 287 18.02 -11.17 -0.88
CA PHE A 287 17.24 -11.12 0.37
C PHE A 287 15.81 -10.63 0.15
N GLU A 288 15.61 -9.69 -0.77
CA GLU A 288 14.33 -9.08 -1.09
C GLU A 288 13.26 -10.12 -1.49
N CYS A 289 13.67 -11.22 -2.13
CA CYS A 289 12.75 -12.31 -2.47
C CYS A 289 12.16 -13.00 -1.22
N PHE A 290 12.99 -13.25 -0.20
CA PHE A 290 12.53 -13.84 1.05
C PHE A 290 11.69 -12.86 1.86
N ASP A 291 12.05 -11.57 1.86
CA ASP A 291 11.29 -10.50 2.49
C ASP A 291 9.86 -10.41 1.97
N ILE A 292 9.68 -10.53 0.65
CA ILE A 292 8.36 -10.55 0.02
C ILE A 292 7.57 -11.81 0.35
N ILE A 293 8.20 -12.97 0.41
CA ILE A 293 7.53 -14.19 0.85
C ILE A 293 7.00 -14.02 2.28
N ILE A 294 7.80 -13.46 3.19
CA ILE A 294 7.39 -13.17 4.57
C ILE A 294 6.19 -12.21 4.56
N PHE A 295 6.22 -11.17 3.73
CA PHE A 295 5.08 -10.26 3.58
C PHE A 295 3.82 -10.97 3.08
N TYR A 296 3.91 -11.81 2.04
CA TYR A 296 2.77 -12.55 1.52
C TYR A 296 2.20 -13.56 2.53
N LEU A 297 3.05 -14.14 3.38
CA LEU A 297 2.63 -15.01 4.48
C LEU A 297 1.86 -14.27 5.58
N SER A 298 1.82 -12.93 5.57
CA SER A 298 1.09 -12.13 6.57
C SER A 298 -0.37 -12.57 6.74
N ILE A 299 -1.05 -12.92 5.64
CA ILE A 299 -2.43 -13.38 5.67
C ILE A 299 -2.57 -14.69 6.44
N VAL A 300 -1.68 -15.64 6.16
CA VAL A 300 -1.66 -16.95 6.84
C VAL A 300 -1.32 -16.78 8.33
N VAL A 301 -0.28 -15.98 8.63
CA VAL A 301 0.13 -15.70 10.01
C VAL A 301 -0.93 -14.95 10.79
N HIS A 302 -1.63 -14.00 10.16
CA HIS A 302 -2.75 -13.30 10.78
C HIS A 302 -3.88 -14.27 11.14
N VAL A 303 -4.24 -15.20 10.27
CA VAL A 303 -5.26 -16.23 10.57
C VAL A 303 -4.79 -17.14 11.70
N ILE A 304 -3.56 -17.65 11.61
CA ILE A 304 -2.97 -18.52 12.65
C ILE A 304 -2.91 -17.79 14.00
N GLY A 305 -2.46 -16.53 14.02
CA GLY A 305 -2.36 -15.71 15.21
C GLY A 305 -3.70 -15.50 15.93
N ASN A 306 -4.80 -15.36 15.16
CA ASN A 306 -6.14 -15.24 15.72
C ASN A 306 -6.69 -16.58 16.29
N LEU A 307 -6.07 -17.73 16.00
CA LEU A 307 -6.40 -19.00 16.65
C LEU A 307 -5.82 -19.10 18.08
N ALA A 308 -4.73 -18.38 18.39
CA ALA A 308 -4.09 -18.42 19.70
C ALA A 308 -5.04 -18.05 20.86
N PRO A 309 -5.78 -16.91 20.82
CA PRO A 309 -6.75 -16.60 21.85
C PRO A 309 -7.91 -17.59 21.91
N ILE A 310 -8.34 -18.15 20.77
CA ILE A 310 -9.38 -19.19 20.76
C ILE A 310 -8.89 -20.44 21.51
N PHE A 311 -7.67 -20.90 21.22
CA PHE A 311 -7.09 -22.06 21.92
C PHE A 311 -6.82 -21.76 23.41
N ALA A 312 -6.44 -20.52 23.74
CA ALA A 312 -6.30 -20.11 25.14
C ALA A 312 -7.65 -20.18 25.87
N ILE A 313 -8.71 -19.64 25.30
CA ILE A 313 -10.08 -19.69 25.86
C ILE A 313 -10.55 -21.14 26.03
N LEU A 314 -10.40 -21.98 25.00
CA LEU A 314 -10.74 -23.41 25.09
C LEU A 314 -9.93 -24.12 26.18
N GLY A 315 -8.63 -23.78 26.31
CA GLY A 315 -7.76 -24.29 27.36
C GLY A 315 -8.23 -23.89 28.76
N LEU A 316 -8.79 -22.69 28.93
CA LEU A 316 -9.39 -22.23 30.17
C LEU A 316 -10.63 -23.05 30.55
N PHE A 317 -11.52 -23.33 29.58
CA PHE A 317 -12.70 -24.17 29.83
C PHE A 317 -12.33 -25.61 30.21
N ILE A 318 -11.29 -26.18 29.59
CA ILE A 318 -10.83 -27.54 29.88
C ILE A 318 -10.13 -27.63 31.26
N ASN A 319 -9.40 -26.58 31.66
CA ASN A 319 -8.62 -26.54 32.90
C ASN A 319 -9.19 -25.57 33.95
N PHE A 320 -10.51 -25.35 33.98
CA PHE A 320 -11.17 -24.35 34.82
C PHE A 320 -10.79 -24.48 36.29
N LYS A 321 -10.56 -25.72 36.77
CA LYS A 321 -10.15 -25.99 38.17
C LYS A 321 -8.76 -25.42 38.57
N ASN A 322 -7.92 -25.12 37.57
CA ASN A 322 -6.54 -24.64 37.81
C ASN A 322 -6.36 -23.13 37.52
N LEU A 323 -7.45 -22.42 37.26
CA LEU A 323 -7.42 -20.97 37.03
C LEU A 323 -7.30 -20.24 38.37
N THR A 324 -6.16 -19.60 38.56
CA THR A 324 -6.00 -18.68 39.70
C THR A 324 -6.51 -17.29 39.29
N ILE A 325 -7.10 -16.57 40.25
CA ILE A 325 -7.51 -15.17 40.09
C ILE A 325 -6.32 -14.33 39.60
N GLY A 326 -5.11 -14.62 40.11
CA GLY A 326 -3.87 -13.95 39.68
C GLY A 326 -3.57 -14.09 38.18
N TYR A 327 -3.82 -15.26 37.59
CA TYR A 327 -3.64 -15.45 36.13
C TYR A 327 -4.62 -14.58 35.34
N PHE A 328 -5.88 -14.52 35.74
CA PHE A 328 -6.88 -13.69 35.09
C PHE A 328 -6.55 -12.21 35.19
N ILE A 329 -6.18 -11.73 36.39
CA ILE A 329 -5.78 -10.32 36.62
C ILE A 329 -4.54 -9.97 35.78
N SER A 330 -3.53 -10.83 35.74
CA SER A 330 -2.30 -10.55 34.98
C SER A 330 -2.56 -10.51 33.45
N THR A 331 -3.38 -11.41 32.95
CA THR A 331 -3.76 -11.41 31.52
C THR A 331 -4.54 -10.15 31.15
N LEU A 332 -5.51 -9.76 31.99
CA LEU A 332 -6.27 -8.53 31.78
C LEU A 332 -5.38 -7.29 31.85
N ALA A 333 -4.47 -7.22 32.82
CA ALA A 333 -3.52 -6.12 32.96
C ALA A 333 -2.59 -5.99 31.75
N ILE A 334 -2.02 -7.10 31.28
CA ILE A 334 -1.16 -7.11 30.08
C ILE A 334 -1.94 -6.66 28.84
N SER A 335 -3.18 -7.14 28.66
CA SER A 335 -4.03 -6.74 27.54
C SER A 335 -4.36 -5.25 27.58
N LEU A 336 -4.72 -4.73 28.76
CA LEU A 336 -5.00 -3.31 28.94
C LEU A 336 -3.76 -2.44 28.71
N CYS A 337 -2.61 -2.83 29.25
CA CYS A 337 -1.35 -2.11 28.99
C CYS A 337 -1.00 -2.09 27.50
N SER A 338 -1.13 -3.23 26.80
CA SER A 338 -0.89 -3.31 25.37
C SER A 338 -1.83 -2.40 24.57
N TYR A 339 -3.11 -2.38 24.94
CA TYR A 339 -4.09 -1.49 24.31
C TYR A 339 -3.75 -0.01 24.53
N VAL A 340 -3.42 0.38 25.77
CA VAL A 340 -3.05 1.78 26.10
C VAL A 340 -1.81 2.20 25.34
N ILE A 341 -0.78 1.36 25.28
CA ILE A 341 0.43 1.62 24.46
C ILE A 341 0.04 1.83 23.00
N GLY A 342 -0.83 1.00 22.45
CA GLY A 342 -1.35 1.14 21.08
C GLY A 342 -2.11 2.45 20.88
N VAL A 343 -2.96 2.86 21.82
CA VAL A 343 -3.68 4.15 21.77
C VAL A 343 -2.71 5.33 21.76
N VAL A 344 -1.73 5.34 22.66
CA VAL A 344 -0.70 6.40 22.74
C VAL A 344 0.10 6.47 21.43
N PHE A 345 0.50 5.32 20.90
CA PHE A 345 1.25 5.25 19.65
C PHE A 345 0.45 5.79 18.45
N ARG A 346 -0.84 5.43 18.33
CA ARG A 346 -1.74 5.93 17.28
C ARG A 346 -1.96 7.45 17.38
N ALA A 347 -2.16 7.96 18.59
CA ALA A 347 -2.25 9.40 18.83
C ALA A 347 -0.95 10.12 18.45
N PHE A 348 0.20 9.53 18.81
CA PHE A 348 1.52 10.04 18.38
C PHE A 348 1.65 10.09 16.84
N LEU A 349 1.20 9.04 16.12
CA LEU A 349 1.25 9.03 14.65
C LEU A 349 0.42 10.15 14.04
N LEU A 350 -0.83 10.33 14.49
CA LEU A 350 -1.68 11.42 14.00
C LEU A 350 -1.05 12.78 14.25
N LYS A 351 -0.53 13.02 15.47
CA LYS A 351 0.18 14.26 15.80
C LYS A 351 1.41 14.47 14.93
N LYS A 352 2.20 13.41 14.67
CA LYS A 352 3.40 13.46 13.83
C LYS A 352 3.08 13.91 12.39
N TYR A 353 1.92 13.54 11.88
CA TYR A 353 1.46 13.89 10.53
C TYR A 353 0.44 15.04 10.51
N ASN A 354 0.44 15.89 11.56
CA ASN A 354 -0.37 17.09 11.70
C ASN A 354 -1.89 16.85 11.61
N LYS A 355 -2.36 15.68 12.04
CA LYS A 355 -3.80 15.37 12.09
C LYS A 355 -4.35 15.59 13.49
N SER A 356 -5.57 16.14 13.59
CA SER A 356 -6.25 16.42 14.87
C SER A 356 -6.53 15.14 15.64
N ILE A 357 -6.05 15.04 16.89
CA ILE A 357 -6.36 13.92 17.78
C ILE A 357 -7.83 13.95 18.18
N LYS A 358 -8.37 15.14 18.48
CA LYS A 358 -9.75 15.33 18.95
C LYS A 358 -10.77 14.83 17.96
N ASP A 359 -10.60 15.18 16.68
CA ASP A 359 -11.54 14.82 15.61
C ASP A 359 -11.41 13.34 15.20
N ASN A 360 -10.30 12.70 15.60
CA ASN A 360 -9.94 11.34 15.19
C ASN A 360 -9.92 10.33 16.34
N ILE A 361 -10.50 10.69 17.49
CA ILE A 361 -10.48 9.83 18.69
C ILE A 361 -11.11 8.45 18.44
N GLY A 362 -12.17 8.39 17.60
CA GLY A 362 -12.81 7.14 17.23
C GLY A 362 -11.85 6.18 16.52
N GLY A 363 -11.05 6.67 15.55
CA GLY A 363 -10.05 5.86 14.85
C GLY A 363 -8.92 5.40 15.79
N ILE A 364 -8.50 6.25 16.72
CA ILE A 364 -7.48 5.91 17.72
C ILE A 364 -7.97 4.75 18.61
N LEU A 365 -9.20 4.82 19.13
CA LEU A 365 -9.76 3.84 20.06
C LEU A 365 -10.18 2.53 19.34
N PHE A 366 -10.78 2.62 18.15
CA PHE A 366 -11.36 1.46 17.47
C PHE A 366 -10.43 0.84 16.40
N PHE A 367 -9.18 1.27 16.30
CA PHE A 367 -8.22 0.70 15.35
C PHE A 367 -8.05 -0.82 15.50
N ASP A 368 -7.99 -1.32 16.74
CA ASP A 368 -7.85 -2.76 16.97
C ASP A 368 -9.07 -3.54 16.46
N LEU A 369 -10.26 -2.96 16.58
CA LEU A 369 -11.49 -3.52 15.99
C LEU A 369 -11.43 -3.53 14.46
N PHE A 370 -10.88 -2.47 13.84
CA PHE A 370 -10.63 -2.45 12.40
C PHE A 370 -9.71 -3.59 11.96
N ILE A 371 -8.58 -3.78 12.66
CA ILE A 371 -7.64 -4.89 12.36
C ILE A 371 -8.30 -6.26 12.62
N LEU A 372 -9.00 -6.42 13.75
CA LEU A 372 -9.68 -7.69 14.09
C LEU A 372 -10.75 -8.05 13.05
N SER A 373 -11.47 -7.06 12.52
CA SER A 373 -12.48 -7.28 11.46
C SER A 373 -11.90 -7.83 10.16
N TRP A 374 -10.57 -7.82 9.99
CA TRP A 374 -9.88 -8.41 8.84
C TRP A 374 -9.65 -9.92 9.00
N ALA A 375 -9.66 -10.45 10.24
CA ALA A 375 -9.41 -11.88 10.49
C ALA A 375 -10.39 -12.82 9.76
N PRO A 376 -11.74 -12.63 9.82
CA PRO A 376 -12.67 -13.47 9.08
C PRO A 376 -12.50 -13.31 7.55
N VAL A 377 -12.15 -12.12 7.08
CA VAL A 377 -11.86 -11.89 5.65
C VAL A 377 -10.65 -12.72 5.22
N ASN A 378 -9.55 -12.65 5.97
CA ASN A 378 -8.33 -13.40 5.68
C ASN A 378 -8.58 -14.90 5.74
N PHE A 379 -9.36 -15.38 6.73
CA PHE A 379 -9.70 -16.79 6.83
C PHE A 379 -10.41 -17.30 5.57
N VAL A 380 -11.43 -16.57 5.10
CA VAL A 380 -12.15 -16.93 3.86
C VAL A 380 -11.22 -16.89 2.65
N CYS A 381 -10.30 -15.91 2.58
CA CYS A 381 -9.38 -15.74 1.46
C CYS A 381 -8.34 -16.85 1.33
N LEU A 382 -8.06 -17.63 2.39
CA LEU A 382 -7.22 -18.82 2.29
C LEU A 382 -7.79 -19.88 1.32
N PHE A 383 -9.11 -19.93 1.17
CA PHE A 383 -9.81 -20.91 0.34
C PHE A 383 -10.26 -20.35 -1.02
N LEU A 384 -10.33 -19.04 -1.16
CA LEU A 384 -10.70 -18.38 -2.41
C LEU A 384 -9.52 -18.32 -3.38
N LYS A 385 -9.80 -18.54 -4.67
CA LYS A 385 -8.78 -18.52 -5.72
C LYS A 385 -8.79 -17.23 -6.55
N LYS A 386 -9.96 -16.61 -6.70
CA LYS A 386 -10.14 -15.40 -7.54
C LYS A 386 -11.18 -14.47 -6.94
N CYS A 387 -11.07 -13.19 -7.27
CA CYS A 387 -12.04 -12.16 -6.93
C CYS A 387 -12.38 -11.36 -8.20
N ASN A 388 -13.63 -10.98 -8.35
CA ASN A 388 -14.01 -9.98 -9.35
C ASN A 388 -13.64 -8.60 -8.81
N TRP A 389 -13.11 -7.74 -9.68
CA TRP A 389 -12.88 -6.34 -9.35
C TRP A 389 -14.22 -5.60 -9.35
N GLU A 390 -14.51 -4.93 -8.23
CA GLU A 390 -15.64 -4.02 -8.09
C GLU A 390 -15.09 -2.61 -7.84
N SER A 391 -15.60 -1.59 -8.54
CA SER A 391 -15.23 -0.20 -8.29
C SER A 391 -15.79 0.25 -6.94
N ILE A 392 -15.02 1.06 -6.24
CA ILE A 392 -15.47 1.80 -5.06
C ILE A 392 -15.84 3.19 -5.57
N LYS A 393 -16.98 3.72 -5.14
CA LYS A 393 -17.39 5.06 -5.52
C LYS A 393 -16.63 6.08 -4.69
N HIS A 394 -15.99 7.05 -5.35
CA HIS A 394 -15.31 8.18 -4.74
C HIS A 394 -16.17 9.42 -4.95
N ASP A 395 -16.57 10.06 -3.85
CA ASP A 395 -17.50 11.20 -3.85
C ASP A 395 -16.86 12.46 -3.21
N ARG A 396 -15.63 12.38 -2.69
CA ARG A 396 -15.00 13.48 -1.96
C ARG A 396 -14.36 14.49 -2.92
N ASN A 397 -15.19 15.41 -3.39
CA ASN A 397 -14.76 16.50 -4.27
C ASN A 397 -14.16 17.65 -3.42
N ILE A 398 -12.84 17.60 -3.17
CA ILE A 398 -12.08 18.64 -2.44
C ILE A 398 -10.86 19.07 -3.26
N ASP A 399 -10.43 20.34 -3.09
CA ASP A 399 -9.20 20.84 -3.71
C ASP A 399 -7.98 20.50 -2.83
N ILE A 400 -6.78 20.55 -3.43
CA ILE A 400 -5.51 20.32 -2.71
C ILE A 400 -5.25 21.37 -1.61
N GLU A 401 -5.87 22.54 -1.70
CA GLU A 401 -5.74 23.60 -0.70
C GLU A 401 -6.57 23.35 0.56
N GLU A 402 -7.47 22.35 0.53
CA GLU A 402 -8.32 21.94 1.65
C GLU A 402 -7.72 20.78 2.46
N VAL A 403 -6.60 20.18 2.03
CA VAL A 403 -5.91 19.05 2.64
C VAL A 403 -4.68 19.52 3.42
#